data_a8d890c25d1e08dcabefd53cef9951d6
#
_entry.id   a8d890c25d1e08dcabefd53cef9951d6
#
_cell.length_a   1.000
_cell.length_b   1.000
_cell.length_c   1.000
_cell.angle_alpha   90.00
_cell.angle_beta   90.00
_cell.angle_gamma   90.00
#
_symmetry.space_group_name_H-M   'P 1'
#
loop_
_entity.id
_entity.type
_entity.pdbx_description
1 polymer ?
#
loop_
_entity_poly.entity_id
_entity_poly.type
_entity_poly.pdbx_seq_one_letter_code
_entity_poly.pdbx_strand_id
1 'polypeptide(L)'
;CALPILLNGDVPQNQRERTVERLRSGSIDILVATDVAARGLDVDRIGLVINYDMPFDSEAYVHRIGRTGRAGRTGEAILFITPRERRFVGNLERAVGQAIDPMDIPNNAEINQSRLDRLRGRLSEQATAEGNEEMELLRELVQRVGLEHELGMEQLAVAALKMAVGDQPLLDRRAHV
;
A
#
# COMPACT_ATOMS: atom_id res chain seq x y z
N CYS A 1 -0.99 4.28 9.30
CA CYS A 1 -1.34 4.53 7.89
C CYS A 1 -0.62 5.81 7.45
N ALA A 2 0.40 5.70 6.62
CA ALA A 2 1.10 6.88 6.11
C ALA A 2 0.16 7.60 5.12
N LEU A 3 -0.11 8.88 5.37
CA LEU A 3 -0.84 9.71 4.42
C LEU A 3 0.01 9.88 3.15
N PRO A 4 -0.61 9.80 1.96
CA PRO A 4 0.10 10.06 0.72
C PRO A 4 0.62 11.51 0.69
N ILE A 5 1.85 11.70 0.21
CA ILE A 5 2.41 13.03 0.00
C ILE A 5 2.30 13.37 -1.48
N LEU A 6 1.84 14.60 -1.76
CA LEU A 6 1.76 15.14 -3.11
C LEU A 6 3.04 15.88 -3.46
N LEU A 7 3.62 15.57 -4.61
CA LEU A 7 4.79 16.23 -5.18
C LEU A 7 4.45 16.74 -6.60
N ASN A 8 4.46 18.04 -6.79
CA ASN A 8 4.24 18.70 -8.07
C ASN A 8 5.39 19.65 -8.40
N GLY A 9 5.30 20.33 -9.55
CA GLY A 9 6.32 21.27 -10.02
C GLY A 9 6.50 22.52 -9.16
N ASP A 10 5.50 22.90 -8.35
CA ASP A 10 5.51 24.10 -7.51
C ASP A 10 6.18 23.84 -6.15
N VAL A 11 6.48 22.60 -5.83
CA VAL A 11 7.13 22.23 -4.56
C VAL A 11 8.60 22.66 -4.59
N PRO A 12 9.04 23.49 -3.63
CA PRO A 12 10.43 23.93 -3.51
C PRO A 12 11.42 22.75 -3.48
N GLN A 13 12.58 22.90 -4.08
CA GLN A 13 13.57 21.84 -4.22
C GLN A 13 13.97 21.20 -2.88
N ASN A 14 14.14 22.00 -1.84
CA ASN A 14 14.49 21.52 -0.50
C ASN A 14 13.40 20.63 0.13
N GLN A 15 12.12 20.94 -0.14
CA GLN A 15 11.00 20.10 0.32
C GLN A 15 10.91 18.82 -0.51
N ARG A 16 11.18 18.90 -1.81
CA ARG A 16 11.23 17.73 -2.69
C ARG A 16 12.30 16.75 -2.23
N GLU A 17 13.51 17.20 -1.94
CA GLU A 17 14.61 16.37 -1.44
C GLU A 17 14.26 15.69 -0.11
N ARG A 18 13.66 16.43 0.83
CA ARG A 18 13.18 15.86 2.09
C ARG A 18 12.11 14.79 1.88
N THR A 19 11.20 15.00 0.94
CA THR A 19 10.14 14.03 0.63
C THR A 19 10.73 12.76 0.02
N VAL A 20 11.69 12.89 -0.90
CA VAL A 20 12.41 11.75 -1.49
C VAL A 20 13.17 10.97 -0.42
N GLU A 21 13.86 11.65 0.51
CA GLU A 21 14.56 11.00 1.60
C GLU A 21 13.62 10.25 2.56
N ARG A 22 12.45 10.82 2.85
CA ARG A 22 11.41 10.13 3.62
C ARG A 22 10.86 8.91 2.90
N LEU A 23 10.73 8.96 1.57
CA LEU A 23 10.35 7.78 0.77
C LEU A 23 11.47 6.74 0.80
N ARG A 24 12.73 7.16 0.69
CA ARG A 24 13.90 6.26 0.73
C ARG A 24 14.05 5.58 2.08
N SER A 25 13.89 6.31 3.17
CA SER A 25 13.99 5.79 4.54
C SER A 25 12.80 4.95 4.99
N GLY A 26 11.69 4.93 4.24
CA GLY A 26 10.47 4.22 4.63
C GLY A 26 9.58 4.99 5.61
N SER A 27 9.86 6.26 5.85
CA SER A 27 9.00 7.12 6.68
C SER A 27 7.68 7.47 5.99
N ILE A 28 7.61 7.31 4.67
CA ILE A 28 6.38 7.34 3.87
C ILE A 28 6.40 6.18 2.89
N ASP A 29 5.21 5.66 2.59
CA ASP A 29 5.04 4.51 1.68
C ASP A 29 4.37 4.90 0.36
N ILE A 30 3.68 6.04 0.31
CA ILE A 30 2.92 6.48 -0.86
C ILE A 30 3.33 7.89 -1.23
N LEU A 31 3.76 8.04 -2.49
CA LEU A 31 4.05 9.33 -3.09
C LEU A 31 3.18 9.52 -4.33
N VAL A 32 2.44 10.62 -4.39
CA VAL A 32 1.70 11.04 -5.59
C VAL A 32 2.50 12.15 -6.26
N ALA A 33 2.87 11.98 -7.52
CA ALA A 33 3.72 12.93 -8.21
C ALA A 33 3.28 13.15 -9.66
N THR A 34 3.48 14.37 -10.16
CA THR A 34 3.40 14.65 -11.59
C THR A 34 4.67 14.16 -12.30
N ASP A 35 4.61 13.98 -13.62
CA ASP A 35 5.78 13.54 -14.42
C ASP A 35 7.02 14.42 -14.18
N VAL A 36 6.82 15.73 -14.14
CA VAL A 36 7.91 16.70 -13.90
C VAL A 36 8.54 16.49 -12.52
N ALA A 37 7.71 16.29 -11.52
CA ALA A 37 8.16 16.09 -10.15
C ALA A 37 8.74 14.68 -9.92
N ALA A 38 8.30 13.69 -10.67
CA ALA A 38 8.82 12.32 -10.63
C ALA A 38 10.16 12.15 -11.34
N ARG A 39 10.55 13.08 -12.22
CA ARG A 39 11.87 13.03 -12.89
C ARG A 39 13.01 13.06 -11.88
N GLY A 40 13.97 12.17 -12.05
CA GLY A 40 15.13 12.06 -11.14
C GLY A 40 14.82 11.42 -9.78
N LEU A 41 13.62 10.89 -9.56
CA LEU A 41 13.37 10.03 -8.40
C LEU A 41 14.19 8.75 -8.55
N ASP A 42 15.22 8.64 -7.71
CA ASP A 42 16.07 7.46 -7.61
C ASP A 42 15.92 6.83 -6.23
N VAL A 43 14.93 5.92 -6.13
CA VAL A 43 14.56 5.26 -4.90
C VAL A 43 14.30 3.77 -5.18
N ASP A 44 15.23 2.92 -4.79
CA ASP A 44 15.23 1.49 -5.11
C ASP A 44 14.09 0.69 -4.44
N ARG A 45 13.51 1.23 -3.36
CA ARG A 45 12.44 0.53 -2.63
C ARG A 45 11.05 0.65 -3.25
N ILE A 46 10.89 1.37 -4.35
CA ILE A 46 9.59 1.48 -5.03
C ILE A 46 9.24 0.13 -5.65
N GLY A 47 8.27 -0.56 -5.07
CA GLY A 47 7.80 -1.86 -5.56
C GLY A 47 6.64 -1.76 -6.55
N LEU A 48 5.89 -0.65 -6.51
CA LEU A 48 4.69 -0.45 -7.34
C LEU A 48 4.65 0.97 -7.91
N VAL A 49 4.34 1.08 -9.20
CA VAL A 49 4.01 2.33 -9.87
C VAL A 49 2.57 2.28 -10.36
N ILE A 50 1.77 3.26 -9.98
CA ILE A 50 0.39 3.40 -10.46
C ILE A 50 0.31 4.60 -11.40
N ASN A 51 0.00 4.37 -12.67
CA ASN A 51 -0.33 5.41 -13.63
C ASN A 51 -1.84 5.67 -13.55
N TYR A 52 -2.22 6.78 -12.93
CA TYR A 52 -3.62 7.16 -12.77
C TYR A 52 -4.24 7.61 -14.08
N ASP A 53 -3.44 8.21 -14.95
CA ASP A 53 -3.82 8.67 -16.27
C ASP A 53 -2.92 8.08 -17.35
N MET A 54 -3.45 8.00 -18.57
CA MET A 54 -2.70 7.59 -19.75
C MET A 54 -1.51 8.54 -19.96
N PRO A 55 -0.28 8.05 -20.07
CA PRO A 55 0.87 8.87 -20.39
C PRO A 55 0.73 9.46 -21.79
N PHE A 56 1.31 10.63 -22.00
CA PHE A 56 1.23 11.37 -23.26
C PHE A 56 1.82 10.57 -24.44
N ASP A 57 2.91 9.86 -24.20
CA ASP A 57 3.58 9.00 -25.18
C ASP A 57 4.17 7.74 -24.51
N SER A 58 4.69 6.85 -25.33
CA SER A 58 5.28 5.58 -24.86
C SER A 58 6.59 5.79 -24.08
N GLU A 59 7.35 6.83 -24.36
CA GLU A 59 8.59 7.15 -23.65
C GLU A 59 8.26 7.62 -22.22
N ALA A 60 7.25 8.48 -22.06
CA ALA A 60 6.76 8.88 -20.74
C ALA A 60 6.30 7.67 -19.92
N TYR A 61 5.61 6.70 -20.55
CA TYR A 61 5.22 5.45 -19.88
C TYR A 61 6.44 4.68 -19.38
N VAL A 62 7.43 4.43 -20.23
CA VAL A 62 8.67 3.73 -19.85
C VAL A 62 9.39 4.45 -18.71
N HIS A 63 9.45 5.79 -18.76
CA HIS A 63 10.05 6.59 -17.68
C HIS A 63 9.28 6.51 -16.37
N ARG A 64 7.94 6.41 -16.40
CA ARG A 64 7.12 6.24 -15.19
C ARG A 64 7.35 4.85 -14.58
N ILE A 65 7.19 3.78 -15.35
CA ILE A 65 7.36 2.41 -14.84
C ILE A 65 8.81 2.12 -14.44
N GLY A 66 9.78 2.76 -15.09
CA GLY A 66 11.20 2.68 -14.72
C GLY A 66 11.54 3.27 -13.33
N ARG A 67 10.54 3.67 -12.52
CA ARG A 67 10.72 4.01 -11.11
C ARG A 67 10.67 2.77 -10.21
N THR A 68 10.13 1.65 -10.69
CA THR A 68 10.15 0.35 -10.00
C THR A 68 11.04 -0.65 -10.72
N GLY A 69 11.25 -1.82 -10.14
CA GLY A 69 12.09 -2.88 -10.73
C GLY A 69 13.57 -2.54 -10.83
N ARG A 70 14.09 -1.68 -9.95
CA ARG A 70 15.50 -1.25 -9.95
C ARG A 70 16.40 -2.16 -9.14
N ALA A 71 17.70 -2.08 -9.40
CA ALA A 71 18.74 -2.81 -8.67
C ALA A 71 18.48 -4.34 -8.61
N GLY A 72 17.95 -4.93 -9.71
CA GLY A 72 17.66 -6.37 -9.78
C GLY A 72 16.44 -6.84 -8.99
N ARG A 73 15.63 -5.92 -8.48
CA ARG A 73 14.36 -6.23 -7.81
C ARG A 73 13.23 -6.38 -8.81
N THR A 74 12.23 -7.18 -8.46
CA THR A 74 10.95 -7.21 -9.17
C THR A 74 10.15 -5.96 -8.84
N GLY A 75 9.38 -5.45 -9.82
CA GLY A 75 8.52 -4.32 -9.65
C GLY A 75 7.22 -4.50 -10.44
N GLU A 76 6.17 -3.89 -9.96
CA GLU A 76 4.85 -3.92 -10.60
C GLU A 76 4.47 -2.54 -11.11
N ALA A 77 3.75 -2.51 -12.23
CA ALA A 77 3.19 -1.28 -12.79
C ALA A 77 1.73 -1.48 -13.15
N ILE A 78 0.87 -0.60 -12.66
CA ILE A 78 -0.56 -0.59 -12.98
C ILE A 78 -0.86 0.66 -13.79
N LEU A 79 -1.66 0.52 -14.85
CA LEU A 79 -2.13 1.64 -15.67
C LEU A 79 -3.66 1.63 -15.69
N PHE A 80 -4.27 2.71 -15.22
CA PHE A 80 -5.70 2.92 -15.41
C PHE A 80 -5.95 3.46 -16.82
N ILE A 81 -6.89 2.83 -17.51
CA ILE A 81 -7.27 3.24 -18.87
C ILE A 81 -8.79 3.33 -18.99
N THR A 82 -9.25 4.29 -19.74
CA THR A 82 -10.64 4.34 -20.20
C THR A 82 -10.85 3.43 -21.41
N PRO A 83 -12.09 3.04 -21.73
CA PRO A 83 -12.37 2.25 -22.93
C PRO A 83 -11.86 2.89 -24.23
N ARG A 84 -11.82 4.23 -24.29
CA ARG A 84 -11.31 4.98 -25.45
C ARG A 84 -9.79 4.88 -25.59
N GLU A 85 -9.08 4.75 -24.50
CA GLU A 85 -7.62 4.69 -24.46
C GLU A 85 -7.09 3.28 -24.73
N ARG A 86 -7.92 2.25 -24.64
CA ARG A 86 -7.54 0.86 -24.87
C ARG A 86 -6.79 0.63 -26.20
N ARG A 87 -7.12 1.41 -27.24
CA ARG A 87 -6.44 1.35 -28.55
C ARG A 87 -4.96 1.73 -28.49
N PHE A 88 -4.52 2.44 -27.46
CA PHE A 88 -3.13 2.89 -27.31
C PHE A 88 -2.25 1.88 -26.56
N VAL A 89 -2.85 0.91 -25.87
CA VAL A 89 -2.11 -0.10 -25.07
C VAL A 89 -1.08 -0.83 -25.92
N GLY A 90 -1.43 -1.27 -27.13
CA GLY A 90 -0.50 -1.94 -28.02
C GLY A 90 0.75 -1.12 -28.43
N ASN A 91 0.69 0.22 -28.32
CA ASN A 91 1.87 1.06 -28.52
C ASN A 91 2.78 1.00 -27.29
N LEU A 92 2.20 0.97 -26.10
CA LEU A 92 2.93 0.84 -24.83
C LEU A 92 3.60 -0.53 -24.74
N GLU A 93 2.88 -1.61 -25.06
CA GLU A 93 3.41 -2.98 -25.10
C GLU A 93 4.63 -3.10 -26.01
N ARG A 94 4.55 -2.50 -27.21
CA ARG A 94 5.69 -2.49 -28.14
C ARG A 94 6.89 -1.71 -27.60
N ALA A 95 6.66 -0.63 -26.87
CA ALA A 95 7.74 0.17 -26.27
C ALA A 95 8.41 -0.53 -25.09
N VAL A 96 7.65 -1.31 -24.31
CA VAL A 96 8.16 -2.08 -23.15
C VAL A 96 8.70 -3.43 -23.58
N GLY A 97 8.23 -3.97 -24.71
CA GLY A 97 8.62 -5.29 -25.21
C GLY A 97 7.92 -6.47 -24.51
N GLN A 98 6.82 -6.19 -23.79
CA GLN A 98 6.01 -7.23 -23.12
C GLN A 98 4.52 -6.87 -23.16
N ALA A 99 3.66 -7.87 -23.03
CA ALA A 99 2.23 -7.68 -22.92
C ALA A 99 1.86 -6.97 -21.61
N ILE A 100 0.79 -6.19 -21.64
CA ILE A 100 0.18 -5.57 -20.48
C ILE A 100 -1.13 -6.32 -20.21
N ASP A 101 -1.11 -7.18 -19.20
CA ASP A 101 -2.25 -8.00 -18.86
C ASP A 101 -3.39 -7.16 -18.28
N PRO A 102 -4.64 -7.38 -18.72
CA PRO A 102 -5.78 -6.71 -18.11
C PRO A 102 -5.96 -7.19 -16.67
N MET A 103 -6.22 -6.25 -15.77
CA MET A 103 -6.48 -6.50 -14.37
C MET A 103 -7.90 -6.03 -14.03
N ASP A 104 -8.69 -6.90 -13.44
CA ASP A 104 -9.99 -6.53 -12.92
C ASP A 104 -9.85 -5.74 -11.61
N ILE A 105 -10.72 -4.74 -11.45
CA ILE A 105 -10.77 -4.00 -10.18
C ILE A 105 -11.36 -4.94 -9.12
N PRO A 106 -10.64 -5.18 -8.00
CA PRO A 106 -11.12 -6.08 -6.98
C PRO A 106 -12.45 -5.58 -6.39
N ASN A 107 -13.39 -6.47 -6.24
CA ASN A 107 -14.66 -6.17 -5.59
C ASN A 107 -14.50 -6.08 -4.05
N ASN A 108 -15.54 -5.57 -3.38
CA ASN A 108 -15.51 -5.39 -1.92
C ASN A 108 -15.29 -6.69 -1.15
N ALA A 109 -15.78 -7.82 -1.65
CA ALA A 109 -15.59 -9.10 -0.99
C ALA A 109 -14.11 -9.52 -1.03
N GLU A 110 -13.45 -9.37 -2.16
CA GLU A 110 -12.01 -9.65 -2.33
C GLU A 110 -11.15 -8.72 -1.47
N ILE A 111 -11.49 -7.42 -1.45
CA ILE A 111 -10.80 -6.44 -0.59
C ILE A 111 -10.96 -6.81 0.90
N ASN A 112 -12.18 -7.14 1.32
CA ASN A 112 -12.46 -7.51 2.69
C ASN A 112 -11.74 -8.82 3.07
N GLN A 113 -11.75 -9.81 2.17
CA GLN A 113 -11.03 -11.06 2.38
C GLN A 113 -9.52 -10.82 2.53
N SER A 114 -8.92 -10.02 1.66
CA SER A 114 -7.50 -9.67 1.76
C SER A 114 -7.14 -8.96 3.08
N ARG A 115 -8.04 -8.09 3.59
CA ARG A 115 -7.87 -7.43 4.90
C ARG A 115 -7.91 -8.43 6.05
N LEU A 116 -8.86 -9.37 6.01
CA LEU A 116 -8.99 -10.43 7.01
C LEU A 116 -7.77 -11.35 7.00
N ASP A 117 -7.31 -11.75 5.82
CA ASP A 117 -6.12 -12.62 5.68
C ASP A 117 -4.85 -11.95 6.20
N ARG A 118 -4.69 -10.65 5.95
CA ARG A 118 -3.58 -9.87 6.51
C ARG A 118 -3.65 -9.77 8.03
N LEU A 119 -4.84 -9.54 8.57
CA LEU A 119 -5.03 -9.48 10.03
C LEU A 119 -4.76 -10.85 10.66
N ARG A 120 -5.25 -11.93 10.03
CA ARG A 120 -4.98 -13.31 10.45
C ARG A 120 -3.48 -13.61 10.48
N GLY A 121 -2.75 -13.24 9.42
CA GLY A 121 -1.31 -13.44 9.34
C GLY A 121 -0.57 -12.73 10.48
N ARG A 122 -0.87 -11.45 10.69
CA ARG A 122 -0.29 -10.65 11.79
C ARG A 122 -0.61 -11.23 13.17
N LEU A 123 -1.85 -11.65 13.37
CA LEU A 123 -2.27 -12.26 14.63
C LEU A 123 -1.51 -13.57 14.89
N SER A 124 -1.40 -14.41 13.86
CA SER A 124 -0.68 -15.69 13.94
C SER A 124 0.80 -15.47 14.26
N GLU A 125 1.44 -14.53 13.59
CA GLU A 125 2.85 -14.16 13.81
C GLU A 125 3.08 -13.67 15.24
N GLN A 126 2.24 -12.79 15.75
CA GLN A 126 2.36 -12.29 17.12
C GLN A 126 2.04 -13.38 18.19
N ALA A 127 1.08 -14.26 17.90
CA ALA A 127 0.72 -15.34 18.81
C ALA A 127 1.80 -16.42 18.93
N THR A 128 2.65 -16.57 17.90
CA THR A 128 3.74 -17.57 17.88
C THR A 128 5.12 -16.96 18.16
N ALA A 129 5.19 -15.64 18.33
CA ALA A 129 6.44 -14.96 18.68
C ALA A 129 6.92 -15.41 20.07
N GLU A 130 8.24 -15.49 20.23
CA GLU A 130 8.84 -15.75 21.54
C GLU A 130 8.42 -14.68 22.55
N GLY A 131 8.02 -15.11 23.74
CA GLY A 131 7.60 -14.22 24.82
C GLY A 131 8.76 -13.35 25.31
N ASN A 132 8.46 -12.10 25.63
CA ASN A 132 9.37 -11.16 26.26
C ASN A 132 8.68 -10.55 27.50
N GLU A 133 9.41 -9.72 28.23
CA GLU A 133 8.89 -9.06 29.45
C GLU A 133 7.61 -8.24 29.16
N GLU A 134 7.53 -7.57 28.01
CA GLU A 134 6.35 -6.81 27.59
C GLU A 134 5.13 -7.73 27.39
N MET A 135 5.33 -8.91 26.81
CA MET A 135 4.26 -9.92 26.63
C MET A 135 3.71 -10.45 27.96
N GLU A 136 4.58 -10.59 28.97
CA GLU A 136 4.12 -11.00 30.32
C GLU A 136 3.28 -9.90 30.97
N LEU A 137 3.68 -8.64 30.87
CA LEU A 137 2.89 -7.50 31.36
C LEU A 137 1.52 -7.43 30.68
N LEU A 138 1.48 -7.62 29.35
CA LEU A 138 0.22 -7.64 28.60
C LEU A 138 -0.67 -8.83 29.02
N ARG A 139 -0.08 -10.00 29.30
CA ARG A 139 -0.82 -11.17 29.79
C ARG A 139 -1.46 -10.89 31.15
N GLU A 140 -0.70 -10.33 32.10
CA GLU A 140 -1.23 -9.94 33.41
C GLU A 140 -2.36 -8.92 33.29
N LEU A 141 -2.22 -7.91 32.39
CA LEU A 141 -3.27 -6.93 32.14
C LEU A 141 -4.56 -7.59 31.63
N VAL A 142 -4.44 -8.48 30.63
CA VAL A 142 -5.59 -9.21 30.07
C VAL A 142 -6.30 -10.06 31.14
N GLN A 143 -5.53 -10.77 31.98
CA GLN A 143 -6.10 -11.54 33.07
C GLN A 143 -6.82 -10.69 34.10
N ARG A 144 -6.24 -9.52 34.46
CA ARG A 144 -6.87 -8.59 35.41
C ARG A 144 -8.19 -8.04 34.88
N VAL A 145 -8.19 -7.53 33.63
CA VAL A 145 -9.43 -7.02 32.99
C VAL A 145 -10.50 -8.11 32.87
N GLY A 146 -10.09 -9.33 32.55
CA GLY A 146 -11.00 -10.47 32.50
C GLY A 146 -11.67 -10.76 33.84
N LEU A 147 -10.91 -10.73 34.95
CA LEU A 147 -11.43 -10.96 36.30
C LEU A 147 -12.31 -9.79 36.78
N GLU A 148 -11.89 -8.54 36.55
CA GLU A 148 -12.61 -7.32 36.99
C GLU A 148 -13.99 -7.18 36.32
N HIS A 149 -14.11 -7.61 35.06
CA HIS A 149 -15.33 -7.44 34.27
C HIS A 149 -16.04 -8.75 33.92
N GLU A 150 -15.61 -9.87 34.49
CA GLU A 150 -16.17 -11.19 34.21
C GLU A 150 -16.18 -11.57 32.72
N LEU A 151 -15.13 -11.15 31.96
CA LEU A 151 -15.03 -11.33 30.52
C LEU A 151 -14.28 -12.61 30.16
N GLY A 152 -14.80 -13.35 29.18
CA GLY A 152 -14.11 -14.48 28.58
C GLY A 152 -12.96 -14.08 27.66
N MET A 153 -12.01 -15.00 27.45
CA MET A 153 -10.84 -14.76 26.58
C MET A 153 -11.21 -14.39 25.16
N GLU A 154 -12.30 -14.93 24.61
CA GLU A 154 -12.81 -14.58 23.28
C GLU A 154 -13.21 -13.10 23.21
N GLN A 155 -13.95 -12.62 24.21
CA GLN A 155 -14.40 -11.23 24.27
C GLN A 155 -13.20 -10.28 24.37
N LEU A 156 -12.21 -10.61 25.17
CA LEU A 156 -10.98 -9.83 25.31
C LEU A 156 -10.16 -9.84 24.01
N ALA A 157 -10.04 -10.99 23.34
CA ALA A 157 -9.37 -11.10 22.07
C ALA A 157 -10.05 -10.25 20.97
N VAL A 158 -11.37 -10.28 20.87
CA VAL A 158 -12.14 -9.45 19.92
C VAL A 158 -11.98 -7.97 20.24
N ALA A 159 -12.01 -7.57 21.51
CA ALA A 159 -11.79 -6.19 21.90
C ALA A 159 -10.38 -5.70 21.53
N ALA A 160 -9.35 -6.50 21.80
CA ALA A 160 -7.97 -6.19 21.45
C ALA A 160 -7.79 -6.07 19.92
N LEU A 161 -8.38 -6.98 19.14
CA LEU A 161 -8.37 -6.91 17.69
C LEU A 161 -9.05 -5.65 17.17
N LYS A 162 -10.19 -5.26 17.75
CA LYS A 162 -10.88 -4.04 17.39
C LYS A 162 -10.02 -2.80 17.68
N MET A 163 -9.33 -2.75 18.78
CA MET A 163 -8.37 -1.68 19.10
C MET A 163 -7.20 -1.66 18.11
N ALA A 164 -6.65 -2.81 17.73
CA ALA A 164 -5.54 -2.93 16.79
C ALA A 164 -5.92 -2.54 15.36
N VAL A 165 -7.17 -2.76 14.95
CA VAL A 165 -7.71 -2.32 13.64
C VAL A 165 -8.00 -0.81 13.65
N GLY A 166 -8.32 -0.23 14.80
CA GLY A 166 -8.67 1.18 14.94
C GLY A 166 -10.06 1.51 14.37
N ASP A 167 -10.29 2.79 14.08
CA ASP A 167 -11.60 3.30 13.62
C ASP A 167 -11.90 2.98 12.15
N GLN A 168 -10.93 2.44 11.41
CA GLN A 168 -11.20 2.05 10.02
C GLN A 168 -12.10 0.80 9.98
N PRO A 169 -13.18 0.83 9.19
CA PRO A 169 -14.02 -0.35 9.05
C PRO A 169 -13.23 -1.49 8.44
N LEU A 170 -13.22 -2.63 9.12
CA LEU A 170 -12.59 -3.86 8.62
C LEU A 170 -13.27 -4.31 7.33
N LEU A 171 -14.58 -4.12 7.25
CA LEU A 171 -15.39 -4.46 6.10
C LEU A 171 -15.87 -3.18 5.40
N ASP A 172 -15.52 -3.02 4.12
CA ASP A 172 -16.13 -2.00 3.27
C ASP A 172 -17.48 -2.51 2.77
N ARG A 173 -18.55 -1.77 3.12
CA ARG A 173 -19.93 -2.08 2.73
C ARG A 173 -20.46 -1.12 1.66
N ARG A 174 -19.62 -0.18 1.20
CA ARG A 174 -20.05 0.76 0.16
C ARG A 174 -20.23 0.00 -1.14
N ALA A 175 -21.42 0.12 -1.74
CA ALA A 175 -21.65 -0.36 -3.09
C ALA A 175 -20.73 0.43 -4.04
N HIS A 176 -19.93 -0.27 -4.86
CA HIS A 176 -19.34 0.38 -6.01
C HIS A 176 -20.46 0.68 -7.01
N VAL A 177 -20.68 1.96 -7.27
CA VAL A 177 -21.60 2.46 -8.32
C VAL A 177 -20.89 2.37 -9.65
#